data_97e72a9f6601a402b38caf0403dde934
#
_entry.id   97e72a9f6601a402b38caf0403dde934
#
_cell.length_a   1.000
_cell.length_b   1.000
_cell.length_c   1.000
_cell.angle_alpha   90.00
_cell.angle_beta   90.00
_cell.angle_gamma   90.00
#
_symmetry.space_group_name_H-M   'P 1'
#
loop_
_entity.id
_entity.type
_entity.pdbx_description
1 polymer ?
#
loop_
_entity_poly.entity_id
_entity_poly.type
_entity_poly.pdbx_seq_one_letter_code
_entity_poly.pdbx_strand_id
1 'polypeptide(L)'
;MKARLPPLLLLPLFLPGLAIAAPSGRDIVLHGNANGALPCAACHGANGTGNPAIGAPALAGLPAGQITAALANMAQGHGGTTLMRSIAAALSPAEAAAVAAYFAALPKP
;
A
#
# COMPACT_ATOMS: atom_id res chain seq x y z
N MET A 1 -2.55 -23.39 -60.81
CA MET A 1 -2.25 -22.18 -60.05
C MET A 1 -2.51 -22.46 -58.57
N LYS A 2 -1.47 -22.49 -57.79
CA LYS A 2 -1.63 -22.68 -56.34
C LYS A 2 -1.93 -21.33 -55.72
N ALA A 3 -3.13 -21.17 -55.20
CA ALA A 3 -3.48 -19.97 -54.39
C ALA A 3 -2.62 -19.98 -53.11
N ARG A 4 -1.70 -19.06 -53.01
CA ARG A 4 -0.96 -18.83 -51.76
C ARG A 4 -1.92 -18.13 -50.78
N LEU A 5 -2.29 -18.86 -49.74
CA LEU A 5 -2.96 -18.24 -48.61
C LEU A 5 -1.98 -17.23 -47.97
N PRO A 6 -2.42 -15.98 -47.73
CA PRO A 6 -1.59 -15.04 -47.02
C PRO A 6 -1.23 -15.60 -45.66
N PRO A 7 0.01 -15.36 -45.17
CA PRO A 7 0.36 -15.80 -43.83
C PRO A 7 -0.65 -15.20 -42.85
N LEU A 8 -1.25 -16.07 -42.05
CA LEU A 8 -2.10 -15.63 -40.95
C LEU A 8 -1.20 -14.82 -40.02
N LEU A 9 -1.33 -13.50 -40.11
CA LEU A 9 -0.77 -12.62 -39.10
C LEU A 9 -1.52 -12.91 -37.81
N LEU A 10 -0.94 -13.76 -36.98
CA LEU A 10 -1.33 -13.87 -35.59
C LEU A 10 -0.92 -12.54 -34.94
N LEU A 11 -1.82 -11.56 -35.02
CA LEU A 11 -1.77 -10.41 -34.13
C LEU A 11 -1.84 -10.97 -32.71
N PRO A 12 -0.82 -10.71 -31.86
CA PRO A 12 -0.97 -11.05 -30.46
C PRO A 12 -2.21 -10.32 -29.99
N LEU A 13 -3.22 -11.10 -29.59
CA LEU A 13 -4.38 -10.56 -28.90
C LEU A 13 -3.85 -10.02 -27.58
N PHE A 14 -3.50 -8.72 -27.57
CA PHE A 14 -3.40 -8.00 -26.33
C PHE A 14 -4.84 -7.88 -25.80
N LEU A 15 -5.28 -8.92 -25.12
CA LEU A 15 -6.32 -8.71 -24.13
C LEU A 15 -5.78 -7.61 -23.21
N PRO A 16 -6.49 -6.45 -23.07
CA PRO A 16 -6.19 -5.59 -21.95
C PRO A 16 -6.33 -6.48 -20.73
N GLY A 17 -5.18 -6.95 -20.20
CA GLY A 17 -5.16 -7.78 -19.03
C GLY A 17 -6.00 -7.06 -18.00
N LEU A 18 -6.84 -7.79 -17.27
CA LEU A 18 -7.42 -7.30 -16.03
C LEU A 18 -6.26 -6.70 -15.25
N ALA A 19 -6.04 -5.39 -15.46
CA ALA A 19 -5.11 -4.66 -14.65
C ALA A 19 -5.66 -4.76 -13.23
N ILE A 20 -5.02 -5.60 -12.41
CA ILE A 20 -5.29 -5.58 -10.98
C ILE A 20 -4.94 -4.16 -10.56
N ALA A 21 -5.97 -3.37 -10.28
CA ALA A 21 -5.78 -2.02 -9.80
C ALA A 21 -4.87 -2.06 -8.58
N ALA A 22 -3.85 -1.21 -8.55
CA ALA A 22 -3.02 -1.05 -7.36
C ALA A 22 -3.93 -0.73 -6.18
N PRO A 23 -3.66 -1.31 -4.98
CA PRO A 23 -4.47 -1.01 -3.80
C PRO A 23 -4.43 0.49 -3.52
N SER A 24 -5.59 1.05 -3.14
CA SER A 24 -5.69 2.45 -2.78
C SER A 24 -5.11 2.68 -1.39
N GLY A 25 -4.03 3.46 -1.29
CA GLY A 25 -3.45 3.84 -0.01
C GLY A 25 -4.45 4.57 0.87
N ARG A 26 -5.22 5.48 0.27
CA ARG A 26 -6.26 6.22 0.98
C ARG A 26 -7.32 5.29 1.58
N ASP A 27 -7.79 4.32 0.81
CA ASP A 27 -8.83 3.40 1.30
C ASP A 27 -8.31 2.54 2.45
N ILE A 28 -7.07 2.06 2.37
CA ILE A 28 -6.46 1.29 3.46
C ILE A 28 -6.27 2.16 4.71
N VAL A 29 -5.78 3.38 4.54
CA VAL A 29 -5.60 4.32 5.66
C VAL A 29 -6.91 4.61 6.36
N LEU A 30 -8.01 4.78 5.61
CA LEU A 30 -9.32 5.12 6.16
C LEU A 30 -10.12 3.92 6.64
N HIS A 31 -9.95 2.74 6.03
CA HIS A 31 -10.85 1.60 6.23
C HIS A 31 -10.14 0.29 6.56
N GLY A 32 -8.81 0.23 6.52
CA GLY A 32 -8.08 -1.02 6.65
C GLY A 32 -8.19 -1.90 5.41
N ASN A 33 -7.91 -3.20 5.57
CA ASN A 33 -7.98 -4.16 4.48
C ASN A 33 -8.73 -5.44 4.89
N ALA A 34 -8.94 -6.34 3.93
CA ALA A 34 -9.65 -7.59 4.17
C ALA A 34 -8.85 -8.60 5.03
N ASN A 35 -7.54 -8.41 5.19
CA ASN A 35 -6.66 -9.29 5.97
C ASN A 35 -6.58 -8.93 7.46
N GLY A 36 -7.32 -7.94 7.90
CA GLY A 36 -7.37 -7.56 9.32
C GLY A 36 -6.46 -6.40 9.71
N ALA A 37 -5.84 -5.70 8.75
CA ALA A 37 -5.18 -4.44 9.07
C ALA A 37 -6.23 -3.40 9.45
N LEU A 38 -6.10 -2.85 10.65
CA LEU A 38 -6.96 -1.76 11.12
C LEU A 38 -6.66 -0.47 10.34
N PRO A 39 -7.62 0.46 10.24
CA PRO A 39 -7.39 1.76 9.62
C PRO A 39 -6.25 2.52 10.28
N CYS A 40 -5.26 2.92 9.52
CA CYS A 40 -4.13 3.72 10.02
C CYS A 40 -4.62 5.03 10.64
N ALA A 41 -5.65 5.62 10.03
CA ALA A 41 -6.24 6.87 10.48
C ALA A 41 -6.81 6.83 11.89
N ALA A 42 -7.20 5.65 12.37
CA ALA A 42 -7.77 5.51 13.72
C ALA A 42 -6.80 5.98 14.82
N CYS A 43 -5.50 5.83 14.61
CA CYS A 43 -4.47 6.24 15.57
C CYS A 43 -3.59 7.37 15.03
N HIS A 44 -3.17 7.29 13.75
CA HIS A 44 -2.25 8.26 13.16
C HIS A 44 -2.94 9.50 12.57
N GLY A 45 -4.27 9.47 12.44
CA GLY A 45 -5.06 10.51 11.80
C GLY A 45 -5.09 10.35 10.27
N ALA A 46 -6.19 10.79 9.65
CA ALA A 46 -6.33 10.77 8.20
C ALA A 46 -5.34 11.70 7.50
N ASN A 47 -4.91 12.75 8.16
CA ASN A 47 -3.87 13.67 7.70
C ASN A 47 -2.46 13.32 8.24
N GLY A 48 -2.32 12.21 8.94
CA GLY A 48 -1.03 11.67 9.38
C GLY A 48 -0.32 12.51 10.44
N THR A 49 -1.02 13.34 11.19
CA THR A 49 -0.40 14.19 12.22
C THR A 49 -0.05 13.45 13.50
N GLY A 50 -0.49 12.20 13.64
CA GLY A 50 -0.24 11.39 14.82
C GLY A 50 -1.11 11.73 16.01
N ASN A 51 -0.89 11.03 17.10
CA ASN A 51 -1.56 11.26 18.37
C ASN A 51 -0.61 10.93 19.53
N PRO A 52 0.05 11.93 20.13
CA PRO A 52 1.01 11.69 21.22
C PRO A 52 0.39 11.02 22.44
N ALA A 53 -0.91 11.23 22.70
CA ALA A 53 -1.59 10.66 23.86
C ALA A 53 -1.64 9.12 23.83
N ILE A 54 -1.59 8.52 22.65
CA ILE A 54 -1.58 7.07 22.46
C ILE A 54 -0.28 6.55 21.85
N GLY A 55 0.74 7.42 21.74
CA GLY A 55 2.04 7.04 21.21
C GLY A 55 2.07 6.79 19.70
N ALA A 56 1.08 7.29 18.95
CA ALA A 56 1.06 7.18 17.49
C ALA A 56 1.87 8.32 16.87
N PRO A 57 3.02 8.03 16.22
CA PRO A 57 3.85 9.07 15.63
C PRO A 57 3.19 9.73 14.41
N ALA A 58 3.63 10.95 14.11
CA ALA A 58 3.26 11.62 12.88
C ALA A 58 3.91 10.92 11.68
N LEU A 59 3.13 10.70 10.63
CA LEU A 59 3.57 10.05 9.39
C LEU A 59 3.56 10.99 8.19
N ALA A 60 2.82 12.10 8.29
CA ALA A 60 2.66 13.05 7.21
C ALA A 60 4.00 13.64 6.76
N GLY A 61 4.26 13.55 5.47
CA GLY A 61 5.47 14.10 4.85
C GLY A 61 6.76 13.34 5.12
N LEU A 62 6.70 12.17 5.80
CA LEU A 62 7.87 11.31 5.90
C LEU A 62 8.21 10.69 4.54
N PRO A 63 9.49 10.44 4.25
CA PRO A 63 9.85 9.71 3.03
C PRO A 63 9.15 8.35 2.96
N ALA A 64 8.57 8.02 1.81
CA ALA A 64 7.85 6.76 1.63
C ALA A 64 8.71 5.54 1.98
N GLY A 65 10.00 5.55 1.59
CA GLY A 65 10.93 4.47 1.91
C GLY A 65 11.16 4.27 3.40
N GLN A 66 11.10 5.33 4.19
CA GLN A 66 11.18 5.22 5.65
C GLN A 66 9.96 4.51 6.23
N ILE A 67 8.77 4.83 5.70
CA ILE A 67 7.52 4.20 6.15
C ILE A 67 7.48 2.72 5.75
N THR A 68 7.84 2.39 4.51
CA THR A 68 7.86 0.99 4.05
C THR A 68 8.89 0.16 4.81
N ALA A 69 10.07 0.72 5.10
CA ALA A 69 11.09 0.02 5.89
C ALA A 69 10.60 -0.26 7.32
N ALA A 70 9.94 0.70 7.96
CA ALA A 70 9.38 0.52 9.29
C ALA A 70 8.28 -0.55 9.29
N LEU A 71 7.38 -0.53 8.32
CA LEU A 71 6.32 -1.53 8.18
C LEU A 71 6.90 -2.93 7.93
N ALA A 72 7.93 -3.05 7.07
CA ALA A 72 8.59 -4.33 6.82
C ALA A 72 9.25 -4.90 8.08
N ASN A 73 9.93 -4.06 8.86
CA ASN A 73 10.53 -4.48 10.12
C ASN A 73 9.47 -4.94 11.12
N MET A 74 8.40 -4.19 11.27
CA MET A 74 7.32 -4.54 12.18
C MET A 74 6.59 -5.82 11.74
N ALA A 75 6.41 -6.03 10.44
CA ALA A 75 5.83 -7.27 9.91
C ALA A 75 6.67 -8.51 10.26
N GLN A 76 7.97 -8.34 10.44
CA GLN A 76 8.90 -9.39 10.87
C GLN A 76 9.03 -9.49 12.40
N GLY A 77 8.28 -8.72 13.16
CA GLY A 77 8.29 -8.72 14.61
C GLY A 77 9.27 -7.76 15.26
N HIS A 78 9.82 -6.80 14.51
CA HIS A 78 10.84 -5.87 15.02
C HIS A 78 10.29 -4.45 15.13
N GLY A 79 10.54 -3.83 16.27
CA GLY A 79 10.13 -2.45 16.53
C GLY A 79 8.62 -2.28 16.71
N GLY A 80 8.19 -1.04 16.91
CA GLY A 80 6.80 -0.68 17.09
C GLY A 80 6.13 -1.33 18.30
N THR A 81 4.82 -1.21 18.34
CA THR A 81 3.98 -1.89 19.34
C THR A 81 3.51 -3.24 18.81
N THR A 82 3.02 -4.09 19.71
CA THR A 82 2.37 -5.36 19.34
C THR A 82 1.25 -5.13 18.33
N LEU A 83 0.43 -4.10 18.53
CA LEU A 83 -0.65 -3.74 17.61
C LEU A 83 -0.11 -3.36 16.23
N MET A 84 0.90 -2.49 16.17
CA MET A 84 1.49 -2.10 14.89
C MET A 84 2.16 -3.26 14.17
N ARG A 85 2.80 -4.18 14.88
CA ARG A 85 3.35 -5.40 14.27
C ARG A 85 2.26 -6.27 13.64
N SER A 86 1.12 -6.39 14.31
CA SER A 86 -0.04 -7.12 13.78
C SER A 86 -0.61 -6.44 12.52
N ILE A 87 -0.76 -5.13 12.54
CA ILE A 87 -1.24 -4.35 11.38
C ILE A 87 -0.26 -4.49 10.21
N ALA A 88 1.03 -4.31 10.45
CA ALA A 88 2.05 -4.42 9.42
C ALA A 88 2.08 -5.83 8.78
N ALA A 89 1.94 -6.88 9.58
CA ALA A 89 1.89 -8.25 9.10
C ALA A 89 0.65 -8.54 8.22
N ALA A 90 -0.42 -7.78 8.40
CA ALA A 90 -1.65 -7.92 7.63
C ALA A 90 -1.64 -7.12 6.31
N LEU A 91 -0.59 -6.35 6.03
CA LEU A 91 -0.43 -5.61 4.79
C LEU A 91 0.45 -6.41 3.82
N SER A 92 0.00 -6.51 2.55
CA SER A 92 0.89 -6.97 1.48
C SER A 92 1.98 -5.92 1.20
N PRO A 93 3.09 -6.29 0.55
CA PRO A 93 4.10 -5.30 0.14
C PRO A 93 3.53 -4.17 -0.72
N ALA A 94 2.61 -4.49 -1.63
CA ALA A 94 1.93 -3.48 -2.46
C ALA A 94 1.04 -2.56 -1.64
N GLU A 95 0.33 -3.09 -0.65
CA GLU A 95 -0.50 -2.30 0.26
C GLU A 95 0.36 -1.40 1.15
N ALA A 96 1.46 -1.91 1.68
CA ALA A 96 2.41 -1.12 2.47
C ALA A 96 3.00 0.04 1.65
N ALA A 97 3.37 -0.22 0.38
CA ALA A 97 3.85 0.82 -0.52
C ALA A 97 2.78 1.89 -0.80
N ALA A 98 1.53 1.48 -1.00
CA ALA A 98 0.43 2.41 -1.24
C ALA A 98 0.14 3.30 -0.02
N VAL A 99 0.14 2.74 1.18
CA VAL A 99 -0.02 3.48 2.44
C VAL A 99 1.14 4.45 2.65
N ALA A 100 2.36 4.02 2.40
CA ALA A 100 3.54 4.86 2.52
C ALA A 100 3.49 6.05 1.55
N ALA A 101 3.08 5.82 0.31
CA ALA A 101 2.91 6.89 -0.68
C ALA A 101 1.84 7.90 -0.26
N TYR A 102 0.75 7.42 0.32
CA TYR A 102 -0.32 8.29 0.82
C TYR A 102 0.21 9.26 1.89
N PHE A 103 0.86 8.76 2.92
CA PHE A 103 1.37 9.60 4.00
C PHE A 103 2.52 10.50 3.54
N ALA A 104 3.42 10.00 2.69
CA ALA A 104 4.54 10.78 2.18
C ALA A 104 4.09 12.00 1.38
N ALA A 105 2.94 11.92 0.70
CA ALA A 105 2.38 13.01 -0.09
C ALA A 105 1.65 14.07 0.75
N LEU A 106 1.39 13.80 2.01
CA LEU A 106 0.71 14.76 2.89
C LEU A 106 1.67 15.86 3.34
N PRO A 107 1.16 17.09 3.57
CA PRO A 107 1.98 18.17 4.13
C PRO A 107 2.53 17.77 5.51
N LYS A 108 3.78 18.13 5.77
CA LYS A 108 4.33 18.01 7.13
C LYS A 108 3.52 18.86 8.09
N PRO A 109 3.26 18.33 9.31
CA PRO A 109 2.57 19.10 10.33
C PRO A 109 3.40 20.28 10.83
#